data_6e8ae7bfbc25900f829a3db06c2e60a2
#
_entry.id   6e8ae7bfbc25900f829a3db06c2e60a2
#
_cell.length_a   1.000
_cell.length_b   1.000
_cell.length_c   1.000
_cell.angle_alpha   90.00
_cell.angle_beta   90.00
_cell.angle_gamma   90.00
#
_symmetry.space_group_name_H-M   'P 1'
#
loop_
_entity.id
_entity.type
_entity.pdbx_description
1 polymer ?
#
loop_
_entity_poly.entity_id
_entity_poly.type
_entity_poly.pdbx_seq_one_letter_code
_entity_poly.pdbx_strand_id
1 'polypeptide(L)'
;MEKIKMTTPLAEMDGDEMTRILWGMIKEQLILPFVDLKTEYYDLGLLHRNETEDRVTVEAANATRRLGVAVKCATITPNKQRMEEYPQLTQMWKSPNGTIRSILDGTVFRAPILIDSIHPVVKNWKKPITIARHAYGDVYKSVDLYTTEPGECTMTFKGQSGAEQTVSVQKVDGPAVWQGQHNKESSIRSFARACFQYAI
;
A
#
# COMPACT_ATOMS: atom_id res chain seq x y z
N MET A 1 -17.98 12.27 31.16
CA MET A 1 -16.98 11.17 31.30
C MET A 1 -15.63 11.76 30.98
N GLU A 2 -14.59 11.47 31.76
CA GLU A 2 -13.24 11.96 31.45
C GLU A 2 -12.74 11.24 30.19
N LYS A 3 -12.17 12.03 29.25
CA LYS A 3 -11.67 11.47 27.99
C LYS A 3 -10.35 10.74 28.21
N ILE A 4 -10.14 9.67 27.47
CA ILE A 4 -8.86 8.95 27.38
C ILE A 4 -7.82 9.90 26.73
N LYS A 5 -6.73 10.16 27.45
CA LYS A 5 -5.66 11.05 26.95
C LYS A 5 -4.67 10.25 26.10
N MET A 6 -4.44 10.69 24.87
CA MET A 6 -3.37 10.16 24.04
C MET A 6 -2.02 10.76 24.45
N THR A 7 -1.03 9.90 24.63
CA THR A 7 0.35 10.31 24.92
C THR A 7 1.14 10.61 23.63
N THR A 8 0.91 9.82 22.60
CA THR A 8 1.57 9.95 21.30
C THR A 8 0.52 10.25 20.23
N PRO A 9 0.71 11.26 19.39
CA PRO A 9 -0.19 11.50 18.27
C PRO A 9 -0.09 10.35 17.24
N LEU A 10 -1.13 10.19 16.43
CA LEU A 10 -1.10 9.29 15.29
C LEU A 10 -1.02 10.08 13.97
N ALA A 11 -0.43 9.48 12.94
CA ALA A 11 -0.50 10.02 11.59
C ALA A 11 -1.90 9.74 11.02
N GLU A 12 -2.65 10.80 10.74
CA GLU A 12 -3.97 10.73 10.14
C GLU A 12 -3.87 10.99 8.64
N MET A 13 -4.10 9.96 7.84
CA MET A 13 -4.06 10.05 6.39
C MET A 13 -5.49 10.04 5.85
N ASP A 14 -6.01 11.21 5.56
CA ASP A 14 -7.33 11.34 4.95
C ASP A 14 -7.32 10.86 3.50
N GLY A 15 -8.48 10.59 2.95
CA GLY A 15 -8.61 9.96 1.64
C GLY A 15 -9.55 10.69 0.72
N ASP A 16 -10.12 9.95 -0.20
CA ASP A 16 -11.03 10.45 -1.22
C ASP A 16 -12.47 10.04 -0.97
N GLU A 17 -13.40 10.79 -1.57
CA GLU A 17 -14.80 10.49 -1.71
C GLU A 17 -15.48 10.09 -0.39
N MET A 18 -16.26 9.01 -0.41
CA MET A 18 -17.07 8.55 0.71
C MET A 18 -16.23 8.22 1.96
N THR A 19 -15.00 7.74 1.80
CA THR A 19 -14.18 7.34 2.95
C THR A 19 -13.74 8.52 3.80
N ARG A 20 -13.50 9.69 3.21
CA ARG A 20 -13.26 10.95 3.92
C ARG A 20 -14.43 11.32 4.80
N ILE A 21 -15.64 11.27 4.25
CA ILE A 21 -16.88 11.60 4.98
C ILE A 21 -17.12 10.61 6.12
N LEU A 22 -17.01 9.31 5.84
CA LEU A 22 -17.19 8.26 6.84
C LEU A 22 -16.18 8.38 7.98
N TRP A 23 -14.92 8.70 7.66
CA TRP A 23 -13.88 8.90 8.67
C TRP A 23 -14.19 10.12 9.55
N GLY A 24 -14.66 11.23 8.97
CA GLY A 24 -15.15 12.40 9.71
C GLY A 24 -16.23 12.02 10.70
N MET A 25 -17.25 11.29 10.25
CA MET A 25 -18.36 10.82 11.11
C MET A 25 -17.87 9.88 12.24
N ILE A 26 -16.94 8.98 11.93
CA ILE A 26 -16.33 8.09 12.94
C ILE A 26 -15.57 8.89 13.99
N LYS A 27 -14.77 9.87 13.58
CA LYS A 27 -14.07 10.74 14.52
C LYS A 27 -15.06 11.48 15.44
N GLU A 28 -16.03 12.13 14.86
CA GLU A 28 -16.96 12.99 15.60
C GLU A 28 -17.87 12.21 16.53
N GLN A 29 -18.41 11.08 16.08
CA GLN A 29 -19.45 10.36 16.80
C GLN A 29 -18.90 9.23 17.69
N LEU A 30 -17.78 8.60 17.31
CA LEU A 30 -17.30 7.40 18.00
C LEU A 30 -15.94 7.59 18.70
N ILE A 31 -15.13 8.58 18.32
CA ILE A 31 -13.79 8.75 18.89
C ILE A 31 -13.73 9.98 19.79
N LEU A 32 -13.99 11.16 19.26
CA LEU A 32 -13.84 12.42 19.98
C LEU A 32 -14.68 12.56 21.25
N PRO A 33 -15.85 11.92 21.40
CA PRO A 33 -16.57 11.93 22.66
C PRO A 33 -15.81 11.26 23.81
N PHE A 34 -14.95 10.28 23.52
CA PHE A 34 -14.29 9.41 24.51
C PHE A 34 -12.78 9.61 24.57
N VAL A 35 -12.16 10.14 23.52
CA VAL A 35 -10.70 10.25 23.38
C VAL A 35 -10.29 11.70 23.13
N ASP A 36 -9.26 12.15 23.85
CA ASP A 36 -8.53 13.39 23.52
C ASP A 36 -7.57 13.09 22.38
N LEU A 37 -8.13 13.05 21.16
CA LEU A 37 -7.46 12.60 19.95
C LEU A 37 -6.40 13.62 19.51
N LYS A 38 -5.16 13.18 19.36
CA LYS A 38 -4.07 13.96 18.80
C LYS A 38 -3.62 13.35 17.49
N THR A 39 -3.62 14.14 16.44
CA THR A 39 -3.23 13.69 15.09
C THR A 39 -2.21 14.63 14.45
N GLU A 40 -1.35 14.06 13.61
CA GLU A 40 -0.66 14.78 12.54
C GLU A 40 -1.40 14.47 11.25
N TYR A 41 -2.06 15.49 10.70
CA TYR A 41 -2.98 15.32 9.58
C TYR A 41 -2.26 15.44 8.23
N TYR A 42 -2.55 14.49 7.33
CA TYR A 42 -2.07 14.42 5.96
C TYR A 42 -3.24 14.18 5.01
N ASP A 43 -3.51 15.11 4.11
CA ASP A 43 -4.52 14.92 3.07
C ASP A 43 -3.94 14.12 1.90
N LEU A 44 -4.34 12.84 1.81
CA LEU A 44 -3.97 11.97 0.68
C LEU A 44 -5.04 11.94 -0.42
N GLY A 45 -5.96 12.89 -0.43
CA GLY A 45 -6.90 13.07 -1.53
C GLY A 45 -6.19 13.33 -2.85
N LEU A 46 -6.76 12.82 -3.94
CA LEU A 46 -6.13 12.81 -5.26
C LEU A 46 -5.67 14.20 -5.74
N LEU A 47 -6.47 15.24 -5.46
CA LEU A 47 -6.14 16.61 -5.89
C LEU A 47 -4.95 17.16 -5.12
N HIS A 48 -4.93 17.01 -3.80
CA HIS A 48 -3.82 17.50 -2.99
C HIS A 48 -2.52 16.71 -3.26
N ARG A 49 -2.62 15.42 -3.54
CA ARG A 49 -1.48 14.63 -4.02
C ARG A 49 -0.93 15.16 -5.34
N ASN A 50 -1.82 15.56 -6.27
CA ASN A 50 -1.40 16.17 -7.53
C ASN A 50 -0.70 17.52 -7.30
N GLU A 51 -1.23 18.39 -6.44
CA GLU A 51 -0.62 19.67 -6.08
C GLU A 51 0.77 19.50 -5.45
N THR A 52 0.94 18.48 -4.61
CA THR A 52 2.19 18.21 -3.92
C THR A 52 3.14 17.28 -4.68
N GLU A 53 2.81 16.89 -5.90
CA GLU A 53 3.56 15.88 -6.67
C GLU A 53 3.77 14.58 -5.89
N ASP A 54 2.72 14.15 -5.17
CA ASP A 54 2.69 12.98 -4.28
C ASP A 54 3.68 13.03 -3.10
N ARG A 55 4.31 14.19 -2.82
CA ARG A 55 5.22 14.35 -1.66
C ARG A 55 4.50 14.13 -0.34
N VAL A 56 3.25 14.55 -0.23
CA VAL A 56 2.44 14.34 0.99
C VAL A 56 2.33 12.85 1.37
N THR A 57 2.30 11.93 0.40
CA THR A 57 2.29 10.49 0.66
C THR A 57 3.59 10.01 1.31
N VAL A 58 4.73 10.53 0.85
CA VAL A 58 6.06 10.23 1.42
C VAL A 58 6.19 10.80 2.83
N GLU A 59 5.75 12.04 3.04
CA GLU A 59 5.75 12.72 4.34
C GLU A 59 4.89 11.96 5.36
N ALA A 60 3.68 11.56 4.98
CA ALA A 60 2.78 10.78 5.81
C ALA A 60 3.37 9.41 6.20
N ALA A 61 4.04 8.72 5.26
CA ALA A 61 4.72 7.46 5.54
C ALA A 61 5.89 7.65 6.54
N ASN A 62 6.69 8.70 6.38
CA ASN A 62 7.78 9.01 7.30
C ASN A 62 7.27 9.42 8.69
N ALA A 63 6.17 10.18 8.76
CA ALA A 63 5.50 10.48 10.02
C ALA A 63 5.00 9.20 10.71
N THR A 64 4.41 8.28 9.96
CA THR A 64 4.00 6.97 10.49
C THR A 64 5.17 6.21 11.10
N ARG A 65 6.32 6.20 10.42
CA ARG A 65 7.54 5.55 10.95
C ARG A 65 8.00 6.19 12.26
N ARG A 66 7.93 7.51 12.37
CA ARG A 66 8.34 8.27 13.56
C ARG A 66 7.36 8.09 14.71
N LEU A 67 6.05 8.14 14.44
CA LEU A 67 5.00 8.07 15.45
C LEU A 67 4.66 6.63 15.86
N GLY A 68 4.96 5.65 15.01
CA GLY A 68 4.71 4.24 15.25
C GLY A 68 3.27 3.79 14.98
N VAL A 69 2.35 4.71 14.67
CA VAL A 69 0.93 4.40 14.41
C VAL A 69 0.33 5.39 13.42
N ALA A 70 -0.56 4.88 12.56
CA ALA A 70 -1.33 5.70 11.63
C ALA A 70 -2.72 5.11 11.38
N VAL A 71 -3.63 5.97 10.95
CA VAL A 71 -4.89 5.58 10.32
C VAL A 71 -4.90 6.14 8.90
N LYS A 72 -5.38 5.34 7.95
CA LYS A 72 -5.43 5.72 6.53
C LYS A 72 -6.79 5.42 5.94
N CYS A 73 -7.40 6.44 5.37
CA CYS A 73 -8.60 6.30 4.53
C CYS A 73 -8.27 5.75 3.15
N ALA A 74 -9.27 5.25 2.44
CA ALA A 74 -9.08 4.83 1.06
C ALA A 74 -8.78 6.03 0.15
N THR A 75 -7.95 5.79 -0.86
CA THR A 75 -7.49 6.81 -1.80
C THR A 75 -7.71 6.34 -3.24
N ILE A 76 -8.00 7.28 -4.12
CA ILE A 76 -8.12 7.00 -5.56
C ILE A 76 -6.73 6.75 -6.14
N THR A 77 -6.60 5.66 -6.91
CA THR A 77 -5.49 5.46 -7.83
C THR A 77 -6.02 5.71 -9.24
N PRO A 78 -5.62 6.82 -9.89
CA PRO A 78 -6.21 7.20 -11.17
C PRO A 78 -5.79 6.23 -12.27
N ASN A 79 -6.76 5.87 -13.10
CA ASN A 79 -6.60 5.21 -14.37
C ASN A 79 -6.94 6.19 -15.50
N LYS A 80 -6.94 5.76 -16.75
CA LYS A 80 -7.27 6.62 -17.91
C LYS A 80 -8.65 7.28 -17.76
N GLN A 81 -9.65 6.54 -17.33
CA GLN A 81 -11.00 7.09 -17.13
C GLN A 81 -11.02 8.16 -16.04
N ARG A 82 -10.34 7.93 -14.91
CA ARG A 82 -10.23 8.93 -13.83
C ARG A 82 -9.47 10.18 -14.24
N MET A 83 -8.55 10.09 -15.22
CA MET A 83 -7.90 11.28 -15.80
C MET A 83 -8.89 12.17 -16.56
N GLU A 84 -9.92 11.59 -17.17
CA GLU A 84 -10.98 12.33 -17.84
C GLU A 84 -11.92 13.01 -16.83
N GLU A 85 -12.21 12.33 -15.71
CA GLU A 85 -13.03 12.88 -14.61
C GLU A 85 -12.31 14.01 -13.84
N TYR A 86 -10.99 13.97 -13.79
CA TYR A 86 -10.13 14.94 -13.09
C TYR A 86 -9.14 15.58 -14.05
N PRO A 87 -9.56 16.50 -14.92
CA PRO A 87 -8.72 17.06 -16.00
C PRO A 87 -7.53 17.91 -15.50
N GLN A 88 -7.53 18.29 -14.22
CA GLN A 88 -6.43 18.99 -13.56
C GLN A 88 -5.25 18.09 -13.16
N LEU A 89 -5.38 16.76 -13.26
CA LEU A 89 -4.28 15.86 -12.97
C LEU A 89 -3.18 15.96 -14.02
N THR A 90 -1.95 16.07 -13.54
CA THR A 90 -0.76 16.16 -14.40
C THR A 90 -0.28 14.81 -14.90
N GLN A 91 -0.62 13.74 -14.18
CA GLN A 91 -0.26 12.36 -14.53
C GLN A 91 -1.11 11.33 -13.78
N MET A 92 -1.05 10.07 -14.22
CA MET A 92 -1.62 8.95 -13.46
C MET A 92 -0.72 8.63 -12.25
N TRP A 93 -1.06 9.21 -11.10
CA TRP A 93 -0.34 8.99 -9.85
C TRP A 93 -0.39 7.52 -9.43
N LYS A 94 0.73 7.00 -8.95
CA LYS A 94 0.81 5.64 -8.38
C LYS A 94 -0.03 5.51 -7.12
N SER A 95 -0.35 4.26 -6.76
CA SER A 95 -1.10 4.00 -5.52
C SER A 95 -0.32 4.45 -4.28
N PRO A 96 -0.89 5.32 -3.43
CA PRO A 96 -0.27 5.70 -2.17
C PRO A 96 0.00 4.49 -1.25
N ASN A 97 -0.84 3.46 -1.34
CA ASN A 97 -0.63 2.22 -0.59
C ASN A 97 0.72 1.56 -0.93
N GLY A 98 1.08 1.53 -2.22
CA GLY A 98 2.37 1.00 -2.66
C GLY A 98 3.54 1.81 -2.14
N THR A 99 3.46 3.15 -2.20
CA THR A 99 4.49 4.06 -1.69
C THR A 99 4.67 3.90 -0.18
N ILE A 100 3.58 3.96 0.59
CA ILE A 100 3.61 3.83 2.04
C ILE A 100 4.19 2.48 2.46
N ARG A 101 3.72 1.36 1.88
CA ARG A 101 4.22 0.02 2.19
C ARG A 101 5.70 -0.14 1.87
N SER A 102 6.17 0.44 0.77
CA SER A 102 7.58 0.38 0.40
C SER A 102 8.48 1.18 1.35
N ILE A 103 7.98 2.27 1.92
CA ILE A 103 8.71 3.11 2.88
C ILE A 103 8.72 2.45 4.26
N LEU A 104 7.58 1.93 4.71
CA LEU A 104 7.45 1.30 6.02
C LEU A 104 8.04 -0.11 6.06
N ASP A 105 7.96 -0.83 4.94
CA ASP A 105 8.27 -2.27 4.87
C ASP A 105 7.36 -3.08 5.82
N GLY A 106 7.71 -4.35 6.07
CA GLY A 106 7.02 -5.18 7.06
C GLY A 106 6.04 -6.17 6.47
N THR A 107 5.13 -6.65 7.31
CA THR A 107 4.16 -7.69 6.98
C THR A 107 2.76 -7.26 7.37
N VAL A 108 1.82 -7.42 6.44
CA VAL A 108 0.40 -7.18 6.72
C VAL A 108 -0.28 -8.52 6.96
N PHE A 109 -0.80 -8.74 8.17
CA PHE A 109 -1.63 -9.88 8.49
C PHE A 109 -3.11 -9.50 8.40
N ARG A 110 -3.89 -10.33 7.71
CA ARG A 110 -5.33 -10.18 7.59
C ARG A 110 -6.00 -11.43 8.14
N ALA A 111 -6.51 -11.32 9.36
CA ALA A 111 -7.37 -12.32 9.95
C ALA A 111 -8.85 -11.96 9.69
N PRO A 112 -9.74 -12.94 9.51
CA PRO A 112 -11.15 -12.68 9.35
C PRO A 112 -11.75 -12.09 10.62
N ILE A 113 -12.61 -11.08 10.47
CA ILE A 113 -13.46 -10.57 11.54
C ILE A 113 -14.80 -11.28 11.39
N LEU A 114 -15.16 -12.11 12.37
CA LEU A 114 -16.42 -12.86 12.37
C LEU A 114 -17.42 -12.17 13.27
N ILE A 115 -18.65 -12.05 12.78
CA ILE A 115 -19.80 -11.53 13.54
C ILE A 115 -20.87 -12.61 13.53
N ASP A 116 -21.31 -13.07 14.69
CA ASP A 116 -22.21 -14.23 14.82
C ASP A 116 -23.52 -14.09 14.06
N SER A 117 -24.05 -12.88 13.94
CA SER A 117 -25.29 -12.59 13.22
C SER A 117 -25.10 -12.50 11.69
N ILE A 118 -23.86 -12.49 11.19
CA ILE A 118 -23.57 -12.39 9.75
C ILE A 118 -22.95 -13.68 9.27
N HIS A 119 -23.67 -14.41 8.42
CA HIS A 119 -23.16 -15.66 7.87
C HIS A 119 -22.00 -15.40 6.88
N PRO A 120 -20.88 -16.15 7.01
CA PRO A 120 -19.79 -16.02 6.06
C PRO A 120 -20.20 -16.45 4.66
N VAL A 121 -19.63 -15.81 3.64
CA VAL A 121 -19.91 -16.10 2.23
C VAL A 121 -19.58 -17.56 1.90
N VAL A 122 -18.47 -18.08 2.43
CA VAL A 122 -18.08 -19.50 2.26
C VAL A 122 -18.46 -20.30 3.49
N LYS A 123 -19.61 -20.94 3.43
CA LYS A 123 -20.22 -21.68 4.57
C LYS A 123 -19.40 -22.88 5.05
N ASN A 124 -18.56 -23.46 4.18
CA ASN A 124 -17.78 -24.66 4.48
C ASN A 124 -16.48 -24.37 5.24
N TRP A 125 -16.03 -23.14 5.32
CA TRP A 125 -14.86 -22.79 6.08
C TRP A 125 -15.20 -22.77 7.58
N LYS A 126 -14.57 -23.67 8.33
CA LYS A 126 -14.82 -23.84 9.77
C LYS A 126 -13.71 -23.28 10.65
N LYS A 127 -12.59 -22.93 10.05
CA LYS A 127 -11.44 -22.34 10.75
C LYS A 127 -11.05 -21.00 10.10
N PRO A 128 -10.58 -20.02 10.86
CA PRO A 128 -10.09 -18.79 10.29
C PRO A 128 -8.86 -19.04 9.39
N ILE A 129 -8.80 -18.31 8.29
CA ILE A 129 -7.64 -18.30 7.38
C ILE A 129 -7.01 -16.92 7.47
N THR A 130 -5.77 -16.86 7.94
CA THR A 130 -5.01 -15.62 8.00
C THR A 130 -4.13 -15.49 6.78
N ILE A 131 -4.22 -14.34 6.10
CA ILE A 131 -3.39 -14.03 4.94
C ILE A 131 -2.26 -13.11 5.38
N ALA A 132 -1.03 -13.56 5.19
CA ALA A 132 0.17 -12.73 5.36
C ALA A 132 0.55 -12.11 4.01
N ARG A 133 0.79 -10.81 3.99
CA ARG A 133 1.23 -10.08 2.81
C ARG A 133 2.56 -9.40 3.06
N HIS A 134 3.54 -9.65 2.19
CA HIS A 134 4.79 -8.92 2.15
C HIS A 134 4.55 -7.47 1.70
N ALA A 135 5.04 -6.49 2.47
CA ALA A 135 4.74 -5.09 2.20
C ALA A 135 5.64 -4.46 1.14
N TYR A 136 6.88 -4.93 1.02
CA TYR A 136 7.88 -4.39 0.11
C TYR A 136 7.89 -5.13 -1.25
N GLY A 137 8.21 -4.39 -2.30
CA GLY A 137 8.32 -4.93 -3.66
C GLY A 137 6.95 -5.09 -4.30
N ASP A 138 6.44 -6.32 -4.34
CA ASP A 138 5.11 -6.62 -4.83
C ASP A 138 4.83 -6.06 -6.25
N VAL A 139 3.66 -6.33 -6.78
CA VAL A 139 3.16 -5.83 -8.07
C VAL A 139 3.12 -4.30 -8.17
N TYR A 140 3.07 -3.59 -7.05
CA TYR A 140 3.07 -2.11 -7.03
C TYR A 140 4.42 -1.48 -7.44
N LYS A 141 5.49 -2.26 -7.49
CA LYS A 141 6.84 -1.84 -7.91
C LYS A 141 7.35 -2.61 -9.11
N SER A 142 6.49 -3.37 -9.77
CA SER A 142 6.85 -4.04 -11.02
C SER A 142 7.06 -3.02 -12.15
N VAL A 143 7.85 -3.43 -13.11
CA VAL A 143 8.02 -2.73 -14.40
C VAL A 143 7.40 -3.62 -15.46
N ASP A 144 6.50 -3.04 -16.25
CA ASP A 144 5.80 -3.77 -17.31
C ASP A 144 6.29 -3.30 -18.68
N LEU A 145 6.48 -4.26 -19.59
CA LEU A 145 6.83 -4.01 -20.97
C LEU A 145 5.95 -4.86 -21.88
N TYR A 146 5.34 -4.25 -22.90
CA TYR A 146 4.62 -4.94 -23.94
C TYR A 146 5.42 -4.89 -25.24
N THR A 147 5.62 -6.05 -25.88
CA THR A 147 6.28 -6.21 -27.17
C THR A 147 5.33 -6.78 -28.20
N THR A 148 5.45 -6.35 -29.46
CA THR A 148 4.51 -6.70 -30.54
C THR A 148 5.11 -7.68 -31.57
N GLU A 149 6.41 -8.00 -31.46
CA GLU A 149 7.13 -8.84 -32.42
C GLU A 149 7.85 -10.01 -31.70
N PRO A 150 8.23 -11.07 -32.42
CA PRO A 150 9.07 -12.13 -31.90
C PRO A 150 10.41 -11.60 -31.38
N GLY A 151 10.92 -12.18 -30.32
CA GLY A 151 12.19 -11.76 -29.74
C GLY A 151 12.59 -12.47 -28.48
N GLU A 152 13.63 -11.98 -27.84
CA GLU A 152 14.14 -12.48 -26.59
C GLU A 152 14.14 -11.37 -25.53
N CYS A 153 13.60 -11.67 -24.36
CA CYS A 153 13.72 -10.79 -23.19
C CYS A 153 14.90 -11.25 -22.33
N THR A 154 15.76 -10.32 -21.96
CA THR A 154 16.89 -10.56 -21.04
C THR A 154 16.79 -9.66 -19.84
N MET A 155 17.26 -10.13 -18.70
CA MET A 155 17.42 -9.34 -17.47
C MET A 155 18.90 -9.16 -17.19
N THR A 156 19.33 -7.90 -17.08
CA THR A 156 20.73 -7.55 -16.82
C THR A 156 20.85 -6.81 -15.49
N PHE A 157 21.71 -7.31 -14.62
CA PHE A 157 22.14 -6.64 -13.40
C PHE A 157 23.49 -5.96 -13.66
N LYS A 158 23.59 -4.67 -13.28
CA LYS A 158 24.83 -3.89 -13.33
C LYS A 158 25.20 -3.44 -11.91
N GLY A 159 26.25 -4.02 -11.37
CA GLY A 159 26.77 -3.67 -10.05
C GLY A 159 27.57 -2.37 -10.06
N GLN A 160 27.57 -1.64 -8.95
CA GLN A 160 28.39 -0.42 -8.80
C GLN A 160 29.91 -0.69 -8.92
N SER A 161 30.34 -1.89 -8.62
CA SER A 161 31.74 -2.35 -8.81
C SER A 161 32.13 -2.67 -10.24
N GLY A 162 31.19 -2.50 -11.20
CA GLY A 162 31.40 -2.87 -12.60
C GLY A 162 31.06 -4.33 -12.92
N ALA A 163 30.61 -5.11 -11.93
CA ALA A 163 30.11 -6.46 -12.18
C ALA A 163 28.84 -6.42 -13.03
N GLU A 164 28.77 -7.27 -14.06
CA GLU A 164 27.60 -7.39 -14.91
C GLU A 164 27.17 -8.86 -15.02
N GLN A 165 25.87 -9.12 -14.90
CA GLN A 165 25.28 -10.43 -15.07
C GLN A 165 24.02 -10.32 -15.91
N THR A 166 23.93 -11.08 -16.98
CA THR A 166 22.76 -11.14 -17.86
C THR A 166 22.22 -12.56 -17.90
N VAL A 167 20.90 -12.69 -17.78
CA VAL A 167 20.17 -13.96 -17.92
C VAL A 167 19.07 -13.80 -18.96
N SER A 168 18.88 -14.82 -19.80
CA SER A 168 17.72 -14.91 -20.67
C SER A 168 16.48 -15.23 -19.83
N VAL A 169 15.42 -14.43 -19.97
CA VAL A 169 14.13 -14.70 -19.34
C VAL A 169 13.35 -15.68 -20.18
N GLN A 170 13.11 -15.33 -21.47
CA GLN A 170 12.38 -16.18 -22.41
C GLN A 170 12.55 -15.67 -23.84
N LYS A 171 12.43 -16.60 -24.81
CA LYS A 171 12.22 -16.30 -26.22
C LYS A 171 10.76 -16.52 -26.57
N VAL A 172 10.21 -15.62 -27.36
CA VAL A 172 8.81 -15.66 -27.81
C VAL A 172 8.74 -15.52 -29.33
N ASP A 173 7.75 -16.14 -29.91
CA ASP A 173 7.48 -16.16 -31.35
C ASP A 173 6.43 -15.14 -31.82
N GLY A 174 5.96 -14.29 -30.89
CA GLY A 174 4.96 -13.27 -31.16
C GLY A 174 4.81 -12.23 -30.05
N PRO A 175 3.70 -11.47 -30.02
CA PRO A 175 3.46 -10.47 -28.99
C PRO A 175 3.52 -11.03 -27.57
N ALA A 176 4.13 -10.28 -26.65
CA ALA A 176 4.31 -10.71 -25.28
C ALA A 176 4.22 -9.56 -24.26
N VAL A 177 3.87 -9.93 -23.03
CA VAL A 177 3.91 -9.05 -21.86
C VAL A 177 5.00 -9.53 -20.91
N TRP A 178 5.85 -8.63 -20.47
CA TRP A 178 6.95 -8.88 -19.56
C TRP A 178 6.74 -8.12 -18.27
N GLN A 179 7.08 -8.75 -17.14
CA GLN A 179 7.01 -8.13 -15.82
C GLN A 179 8.31 -8.34 -15.07
N GLY A 180 8.96 -7.23 -14.68
CA GLY A 180 10.13 -7.23 -13.82
C GLY A 180 9.73 -6.94 -12.37
N GLN A 181 9.98 -7.90 -11.47
CA GLN A 181 9.77 -7.73 -10.03
C GLN A 181 11.08 -7.78 -9.27
N HIS A 182 11.13 -7.12 -8.12
CA HIS A 182 12.29 -7.14 -7.25
C HIS A 182 11.91 -7.18 -5.78
N ASN A 183 12.80 -7.71 -4.96
CA ASN A 183 12.71 -7.66 -3.51
C ASN A 183 14.12 -7.43 -2.91
N LYS A 184 14.14 -6.89 -1.68
CA LYS A 184 15.37 -6.81 -0.89
C LYS A 184 15.49 -8.06 -0.02
N GLU A 185 16.67 -8.66 0.07
CA GLU A 185 16.91 -9.82 0.90
C GLU A 185 16.53 -9.55 2.38
N SER A 186 16.90 -8.38 2.90
CA SER A 186 16.54 -7.98 4.27
C SER A 186 15.02 -7.96 4.51
N SER A 187 14.25 -7.50 3.54
CA SER A 187 12.80 -7.46 3.60
C SER A 187 12.18 -8.87 3.53
N ILE A 188 12.72 -9.75 2.68
CA ILE A 188 12.29 -11.16 2.61
C ILE A 188 12.53 -11.87 3.95
N ARG A 189 13.72 -11.67 4.55
CA ARG A 189 14.05 -12.24 5.86
C ARG A 189 13.13 -11.73 6.97
N SER A 190 12.82 -10.43 6.98
CA SER A 190 11.88 -9.82 7.91
C SER A 190 10.48 -10.41 7.77
N PHE A 191 10.00 -10.55 6.54
CA PHE A 191 8.69 -11.16 6.25
C PHE A 191 8.63 -12.62 6.72
N ALA A 192 9.63 -13.43 6.40
CA ALA A 192 9.69 -14.82 6.84
C ALA A 192 9.67 -14.92 8.38
N ARG A 193 10.47 -14.10 9.06
CA ARG A 193 10.50 -14.06 10.54
C ARG A 193 9.13 -13.71 11.10
N ALA A 194 8.47 -12.69 10.56
CA ALA A 194 7.14 -12.27 11.00
C ALA A 194 6.11 -13.40 10.83
N CYS A 195 6.13 -14.10 9.69
CA CYS A 195 5.24 -15.24 9.45
C CYS A 195 5.47 -16.38 10.44
N PHE A 196 6.72 -16.75 10.70
CA PHE A 196 7.04 -17.80 11.66
C PHE A 196 6.66 -17.41 13.09
N GLN A 197 6.92 -16.17 13.49
CA GLN A 197 6.52 -15.68 14.81
C GLN A 197 5.00 -15.62 14.99
N TYR A 198 4.27 -15.32 13.92
CA TYR A 198 2.80 -15.32 13.95
C TYR A 198 2.21 -16.74 14.04
N ALA A 199 2.91 -17.74 13.50
CA ALA A 199 2.46 -19.13 13.48
C ALA A 199 2.69 -19.88 14.81
N ILE A 200 3.60 -19.42 15.68
CA ILE A 200 3.88 -19.96 17.01
C ILE A 200 2.84 -19.46 18.02
#